data_d2ae6993736c836701871646cce400aa
#
_entry.id   d2ae6993736c836701871646cce400aa
#
_cell.length_a   1.000
_cell.length_b   1.000
_cell.length_c   1.000
_cell.angle_alpha   90.00
_cell.angle_beta   90.00
_cell.angle_gamma   90.00
#
_symmetry.space_group_name_H-M   'P 1'
#
loop_
_entity.id
_entity.type
_entity.pdbx_description
1 polymer ?
#
loop_
_entity_poly.entity_id
_entity_poly.type
_entity_poly.pdbx_seq_one_letter_code
_entity_poly.pdbx_strand_id
1 'polypeptide(L)'
;MKMNRIHGEAGSTDIELLQIDKAAIKEKIEGYSAHDIYNFDETALFYAVPPRTTISHQKFSGWKDNKKRLTVSLLCNADRMDKWSDVLMIGHARRPNCFNKNNKKQEASDHGFSMYHYNSNALMTRSIF
;
A
#
# COMPACT_ATOMS: atom_id res chain seq x y z
N MET A 1 -13.26 29.69 -14.90
CA MET A 1 -12.99 29.07 -13.61
C MET A 1 -12.13 27.84 -13.87
N LYS A 2 -10.83 27.86 -13.51
CA LYS A 2 -9.93 26.71 -13.72
C LYS A 2 -9.97 25.81 -12.50
N MET A 3 -10.27 24.53 -12.70
CA MET A 3 -10.23 23.52 -11.66
C MET A 3 -8.75 23.15 -11.41
N ASN A 4 -8.17 23.63 -10.32
CA ASN A 4 -6.83 23.22 -9.91
C ASN A 4 -6.96 21.94 -9.10
N ARG A 5 -6.36 20.84 -9.58
CA ARG A 5 -6.15 19.64 -8.76
C ARG A 5 -5.17 19.97 -7.65
N ILE A 6 -5.57 19.73 -6.42
CA ILE A 6 -4.65 19.75 -5.28
C ILE A 6 -3.73 18.54 -5.46
N HIS A 7 -2.46 18.79 -5.78
CA HIS A 7 -1.45 17.75 -5.80
C HIS A 7 -1.03 17.45 -4.35
N GLY A 8 -0.86 16.16 -4.03
CA GLY A 8 -0.34 15.73 -2.73
C GLY A 8 1.11 16.20 -2.51
N GLU A 9 1.84 15.54 -1.62
CA GLU A 9 3.20 15.90 -1.16
C GLU A 9 4.24 16.16 -2.27
N ALA A 10 4.00 15.65 -3.48
CA ALA A 10 4.87 15.86 -4.64
C ALA A 10 5.10 17.36 -5.01
N GLY A 11 4.20 18.26 -4.57
CA GLY A 11 4.34 19.69 -4.83
C GLY A 11 5.30 20.43 -3.89
N SER A 12 5.75 19.80 -2.81
CA SER A 12 6.64 20.37 -1.79
C SER A 12 8.06 19.80 -1.82
N THR A 13 8.35 18.90 -2.76
CA THR A 13 9.67 18.26 -2.84
C THR A 13 10.70 19.22 -3.41
N ASP A 14 11.80 19.40 -2.69
CA ASP A 14 12.95 20.16 -3.16
C ASP A 14 13.62 19.42 -4.32
N ILE A 15 13.62 20.05 -5.49
CA ILE A 15 14.14 19.45 -6.72
C ILE A 15 15.65 19.19 -6.64
N GLU A 16 16.39 20.06 -5.95
CA GLU A 16 17.85 19.92 -5.80
C GLU A 16 18.19 18.72 -4.93
N LEU A 17 17.53 18.56 -3.78
CA LEU A 17 17.67 17.37 -2.93
C LEU A 17 17.29 16.09 -3.67
N LEU A 18 16.21 16.11 -4.45
CA LEU A 18 15.79 14.97 -5.25
C LEU A 18 16.85 14.52 -6.27
N GLN A 19 17.60 15.48 -6.87
CA GLN A 19 18.66 15.15 -7.82
C GLN A 19 19.88 14.50 -7.11
N ILE A 20 20.22 15.00 -5.92
CA ILE A 20 21.30 14.44 -5.10
C ILE A 20 20.95 13.00 -4.70
N ASP A 21 19.72 12.78 -4.20
CA ASP A 21 19.26 11.45 -3.79
C ASP A 21 19.25 10.47 -4.97
N LYS A 22 18.79 10.91 -6.14
CA LYS A 22 18.82 10.09 -7.36
C LYS A 22 20.23 9.71 -7.76
N ALA A 23 21.20 10.63 -7.68
CA ALA A 23 22.59 10.35 -8.00
C ALA A 23 23.18 9.34 -7.04
N ALA A 24 22.92 9.47 -5.73
CA ALA A 24 23.38 8.54 -4.70
C ALA A 24 22.76 7.12 -4.87
N ILE A 25 21.48 7.05 -5.24
CA ILE A 25 20.84 5.75 -5.53
C ILE A 25 21.47 5.13 -6.78
N LYS A 26 21.68 5.93 -7.84
CA LYS A 26 22.26 5.43 -9.08
C LYS A 26 23.64 4.84 -8.86
N GLU A 27 24.48 5.50 -8.07
CA GLU A 27 25.81 4.99 -7.68
C GLU A 27 25.72 3.65 -6.95
N LYS A 28 24.76 3.50 -6.02
CA LYS A 28 24.57 2.26 -5.26
C LYS A 28 24.10 1.08 -6.10
N ILE A 29 23.32 1.33 -7.14
CA ILE A 29 22.80 0.28 -8.01
C ILE A 29 23.69 0.04 -9.24
N GLU A 30 24.74 0.85 -9.42
CA GLU A 30 25.70 0.67 -10.51
C GLU A 30 26.42 -0.68 -10.35
N GLY A 31 26.42 -1.48 -11.40
CA GLY A 31 26.99 -2.83 -11.40
C GLY A 31 26.00 -3.97 -11.13
N TYR A 32 24.79 -3.67 -10.71
CA TYR A 32 23.72 -4.66 -10.62
C TYR A 32 22.95 -4.75 -11.94
N SER A 33 22.52 -5.96 -12.30
CA SER A 33 21.63 -6.12 -13.44
C SER A 33 20.23 -5.63 -13.09
N ALA A 34 19.45 -5.18 -14.09
CA ALA A 34 18.06 -4.76 -13.85
C ALA A 34 17.19 -5.88 -13.26
N HIS A 35 17.58 -7.13 -13.49
CA HIS A 35 16.93 -8.31 -12.91
C HIS A 35 17.11 -8.40 -11.39
N ASP A 36 18.24 -7.94 -10.86
CA ASP A 36 18.60 -8.05 -9.45
C ASP A 36 18.22 -6.80 -8.63
N ILE A 37 17.69 -5.77 -9.28
CA ILE A 37 17.24 -4.52 -8.63
C ILE A 37 15.74 -4.60 -8.42
N TYR A 38 15.31 -4.55 -7.16
CA TYR A 38 13.89 -4.61 -6.80
C TYR A 38 13.41 -3.29 -6.22
N ASN A 39 12.18 -2.92 -6.60
CA ASN A 39 11.43 -1.84 -5.96
C ASN A 39 10.34 -2.45 -5.09
N PHE A 40 10.33 -2.06 -3.83
CA PHE A 40 9.32 -2.42 -2.84
C PHE A 40 8.60 -1.16 -2.39
N ASP A 41 7.28 -1.16 -2.48
CA ASP A 41 6.45 -0.01 -2.07
C ASP A 41 5.14 -0.49 -1.42
N GLU A 42 4.59 0.36 -0.59
CA GLU A 42 3.38 0.10 0.18
C GLU A 42 2.27 1.06 -0.22
N THR A 43 1.08 0.52 -0.36
CA THR A 43 -0.11 1.33 -0.59
C THR A 43 -1.19 1.08 0.45
N ALA A 44 -1.97 2.12 0.78
CA ALA A 44 -3.10 2.02 1.69
C ALA A 44 -4.39 1.72 0.92
N LEU A 45 -5.02 0.59 1.21
CA LEU A 45 -6.35 0.26 0.73
C LEU A 45 -7.39 0.61 1.81
N PHE A 46 -8.14 1.69 1.60
CA PHE A 46 -9.23 2.10 2.48
C PHE A 46 -10.52 1.40 2.07
N TYR A 47 -10.78 0.23 2.63
CA TYR A 47 -11.89 -0.63 2.21
C TYR A 47 -13.26 -0.24 2.79
N ALA A 48 -13.30 0.66 3.75
CA ALA A 48 -14.51 1.09 4.43
C ALA A 48 -14.89 2.56 4.17
N VAL A 49 -14.23 3.20 3.21
CA VAL A 49 -14.58 4.56 2.78
C VAL A 49 -15.79 4.49 1.87
N PRO A 50 -16.90 5.15 2.22
CA PRO A 50 -18.07 5.21 1.37
C PRO A 50 -17.80 6.04 0.11
N PRO A 51 -18.57 5.84 -0.97
CA PRO A 51 -18.45 6.66 -2.15
C PRO A 51 -18.72 8.14 -1.81
N ARG A 52 -17.83 9.02 -2.29
CA ARG A 52 -17.91 10.47 -2.01
C ARG A 52 -19.05 11.17 -2.79
N THR A 53 -19.58 10.51 -3.80
CA THR A 53 -20.69 11.00 -4.61
C THR A 53 -21.81 9.97 -4.63
N THR A 54 -23.03 10.45 -4.38
CA THR A 54 -24.24 9.63 -4.49
C THR A 54 -25.32 10.40 -5.23
N ILE A 55 -26.18 9.69 -5.94
CA ILE A 55 -27.37 10.27 -6.55
C ILE A 55 -28.44 10.34 -5.47
N SER A 56 -28.80 11.56 -5.05
CA SER A 56 -29.81 11.77 -4.01
C SER A 56 -30.58 13.05 -4.25
N HIS A 57 -31.86 13.03 -3.93
CA HIS A 57 -32.73 14.21 -3.93
C HIS A 57 -32.53 15.10 -2.69
N GLN A 58 -31.86 14.62 -1.66
CA GLN A 58 -31.60 15.36 -0.42
C GLN A 58 -30.10 15.45 -0.14
N LYS A 59 -29.66 16.59 0.46
CA LYS A 59 -28.30 16.73 0.93
C LYS A 59 -28.11 15.87 2.19
N PHE A 60 -27.17 14.93 2.14
CA PHE A 60 -26.70 14.21 3.32
C PHE A 60 -25.61 15.04 4.01
N SER A 61 -25.85 15.41 5.26
CA SER A 61 -24.86 16.06 6.12
C SER A 61 -24.35 15.06 7.18
N GLY A 62 -23.09 15.20 7.59
CA GLY A 62 -22.57 14.48 8.76
C GLY A 62 -21.97 13.11 8.49
N TRP A 63 -21.60 12.79 7.25
CA TRP A 63 -20.90 11.53 6.95
C TRP A 63 -19.45 11.59 7.44
N LYS A 64 -19.10 10.70 8.36
CA LYS A 64 -17.73 10.57 8.87
C LYS A 64 -16.99 9.51 8.08
N ASP A 65 -15.85 9.88 7.47
CA ASP A 65 -15.00 8.94 6.73
C ASP A 65 -14.52 7.82 7.66
N ASN A 66 -14.83 6.59 7.30
CA ASN A 66 -14.28 5.43 7.98
C ASN A 66 -12.92 5.10 7.36
N LYS A 67 -11.85 5.55 8.00
CA LYS A 67 -10.47 5.40 7.53
C LYS A 67 -9.84 4.03 7.86
N LYS A 68 -10.66 2.99 8.04
CA LYS A 68 -10.12 1.63 8.17
C LYS A 68 -9.38 1.25 6.90
N ARG A 69 -8.14 0.81 7.07
CA ARG A 69 -7.22 0.48 5.97
C ARG A 69 -6.63 -0.91 6.12
N LEU A 70 -6.22 -1.45 4.99
CA LEU A 70 -5.18 -2.46 4.88
C LEU A 70 -3.96 -1.80 4.25
N THR A 71 -2.77 -2.22 4.62
CA THR A 71 -1.57 -1.92 3.85
C THR A 71 -1.27 -3.10 2.96
N VAL A 72 -0.99 -2.82 1.71
CA VAL A 72 -0.65 -3.80 0.68
C VAL A 72 0.73 -3.43 0.16
N SER A 73 1.67 -4.36 0.20
CA SER A 73 3.03 -4.13 -0.28
C SER A 73 3.24 -4.86 -1.59
N LEU A 74 3.84 -4.17 -2.55
CA LEU A 74 4.10 -4.64 -3.90
C LEU A 74 5.61 -4.66 -4.14
N LEU A 75 6.10 -5.73 -4.76
CA LEU A 75 7.50 -5.89 -5.11
C LEU A 75 7.61 -6.27 -6.58
N CYS A 76 8.49 -5.60 -7.31
CA CYS A 76 8.87 -5.97 -8.67
C CYS A 76 10.31 -5.59 -8.95
N ASN A 77 10.96 -6.31 -9.86
CA ASN A 77 12.30 -5.95 -10.32
C ASN A 77 12.26 -4.88 -11.43
N ALA A 78 13.43 -4.29 -11.71
CA ALA A 78 13.54 -3.16 -12.63
C ALA A 78 13.28 -3.54 -14.09
N ASP A 79 13.54 -4.78 -14.49
CA ASP A 79 13.22 -5.29 -15.83
C ASP A 79 11.77 -5.71 -16.01
N ARG A 80 10.97 -5.72 -14.91
CA ARG A 80 9.55 -6.08 -14.85
C ARG A 80 9.23 -7.53 -15.20
N MET A 81 10.23 -8.38 -15.27
CA MET A 81 10.06 -9.81 -15.59
C MET A 81 9.68 -10.60 -14.35
N ASP A 82 10.17 -10.18 -13.18
CA ASP A 82 9.82 -10.78 -11.90
C ASP A 82 8.93 -9.84 -11.08
N LYS A 83 7.74 -10.32 -10.78
CA LYS A 83 6.76 -9.65 -9.92
C LYS A 83 6.39 -10.61 -8.83
N TRP A 84 6.61 -10.22 -7.61
CA TRP A 84 6.21 -11.05 -6.50
C TRP A 84 4.69 -11.22 -6.50
N SER A 85 4.24 -12.43 -6.75
CA SER A 85 2.81 -12.79 -6.76
C SER A 85 2.24 -12.82 -5.34
N ASP A 86 3.12 -13.03 -4.37
CA ASP A 86 2.79 -13.16 -2.97
C ASP A 86 2.69 -11.79 -2.32
N VAL A 87 1.49 -11.27 -2.25
CA VAL A 87 1.24 -9.93 -1.71
C VAL A 87 1.33 -9.94 -0.19
N LEU A 88 2.23 -9.12 0.39
CA LEU A 88 2.24 -8.87 1.82
C LEU A 88 1.09 -7.93 2.18
N MET A 89 0.26 -8.36 3.13
CA MET A 89 -0.85 -7.56 3.65
C MET A 89 -0.71 -7.32 5.15
N ILE A 90 -0.99 -6.08 5.58
CA ILE A 90 -1.00 -5.71 7.00
C ILE A 90 -2.37 -5.16 7.35
N GLY A 91 -3.04 -5.82 8.29
CA GLY A 91 -4.36 -5.42 8.77
C GLY A 91 -4.38 -5.06 10.24
N HIS A 92 -5.56 -4.68 10.75
CA HIS A 92 -5.75 -4.36 12.18
C HIS A 92 -5.99 -5.60 13.03
N ALA A 93 -6.71 -6.58 12.49
CA ALA A 93 -7.14 -7.74 13.25
C ALA A 93 -6.15 -8.89 13.10
N ARG A 94 -5.79 -9.55 14.21
CA ARG A 94 -5.00 -10.77 14.16
C ARG A 94 -5.67 -11.85 13.28
N ARG A 95 -6.99 -11.92 13.32
CA ARG A 95 -7.79 -12.83 12.51
C ARG A 95 -8.97 -12.08 11.92
N PRO A 96 -8.89 -11.61 10.69
CA PRO A 96 -10.01 -10.98 9.99
C PRO A 96 -11.22 -11.92 9.87
N ASN A 97 -12.42 -11.35 9.80
CA ASN A 97 -13.64 -12.16 9.67
C ASN A 97 -13.73 -12.95 8.36
N CYS A 98 -13.00 -12.54 7.33
CA CYS A 98 -12.89 -13.26 6.07
C CYS A 98 -12.08 -14.57 6.20
N PHE A 99 -11.22 -14.71 7.21
CA PHE A 99 -10.55 -15.97 7.48
C PHE A 99 -11.54 -16.91 8.16
N ASN A 100 -11.81 -18.03 7.51
CA ASN A 100 -12.90 -18.94 7.89
C ASN A 100 -12.85 -19.36 9.38
N LYS A 101 -13.96 -19.15 10.10
CA LYS A 101 -14.06 -19.46 11.53
C LYS A 101 -14.06 -20.96 11.84
N ASN A 102 -14.44 -21.77 10.86
CA ASN A 102 -14.67 -23.22 11.07
C ASN A 102 -13.40 -24.06 10.97
N ASN A 103 -12.37 -23.57 10.29
CA ASN A 103 -11.07 -24.25 10.20
C ASN A 103 -10.05 -23.54 11.09
N LYS A 104 -9.81 -24.07 12.27
CA LYS A 104 -8.83 -23.57 13.25
C LYS A 104 -7.38 -23.50 12.75
N LYS A 105 -7.10 -24.03 11.54
CA LYS A 105 -5.77 -24.12 10.93
C LYS A 105 -5.64 -23.42 9.60
N GLN A 106 -6.66 -22.68 9.12
CA GLN A 106 -6.53 -21.94 7.86
C GLN A 106 -5.64 -20.72 8.09
N GLU A 107 -4.45 -20.79 7.54
CA GLU A 107 -3.49 -19.71 7.48
C GLU A 107 -3.84 -18.73 6.34
N ALA A 108 -3.21 -17.57 6.32
CA ALA A 108 -3.44 -16.57 5.28
C ALA A 108 -3.18 -17.10 3.87
N SER A 109 -2.26 -18.08 3.73
CA SER A 109 -1.94 -18.79 2.49
C SER A 109 -3.13 -19.46 1.82
N ASP A 110 -4.10 -19.97 2.61
CA ASP A 110 -5.28 -20.67 2.08
C ASP A 110 -6.25 -19.72 1.34
N HIS A 111 -6.06 -18.41 1.48
CA HIS A 111 -6.85 -17.36 0.84
C HIS A 111 -6.09 -16.68 -0.32
N GLY A 112 -4.96 -17.23 -0.74
CA GLY A 112 -4.12 -16.65 -1.79
C GLY A 112 -3.27 -15.47 -1.32
N PHE A 113 -3.13 -15.30 0.01
CA PHE A 113 -2.22 -14.32 0.61
C PHE A 113 -1.09 -15.09 1.29
N SER A 114 0.09 -15.01 0.75
CA SER A 114 1.24 -15.73 1.31
C SER A 114 1.75 -15.13 2.60
N MET A 115 1.51 -13.84 2.85
CA MET A 115 1.99 -13.17 4.04
C MET A 115 0.96 -12.17 4.58
N TYR A 116 0.34 -12.51 5.71
CA TYR A 116 -0.53 -11.59 6.43
C TYR A 116 0.03 -11.27 7.80
N HIS A 117 0.21 -9.99 8.07
CA HIS A 117 0.59 -9.46 9.37
C HIS A 117 -0.50 -8.55 9.95
N TYR A 118 -0.39 -8.22 11.23
CA TYR A 118 -1.35 -7.33 11.87
C TYR A 118 -0.67 -6.43 12.90
N ASN A 119 -1.16 -5.21 13.00
CA ASN A 119 -0.88 -4.31 14.12
C ASN A 119 -1.99 -3.26 14.26
N SER A 120 -1.98 -2.50 15.36
CA SER A 120 -3.03 -1.53 15.69
C SER A 120 -3.28 -0.47 14.61
N ASN A 121 -2.29 -0.16 13.79
CA ASN A 121 -2.35 0.91 12.79
C ASN A 121 -2.44 0.38 11.36
N ALA A 122 -2.32 -0.94 11.17
CA ALA A 122 -2.18 -1.59 9.85
C ALA A 122 -1.08 -0.92 8.99
N LEU A 123 0.09 -0.69 9.59
CA LEU A 123 1.24 -0.04 8.97
C LEU A 123 2.44 -0.98 8.96
N MET A 124 3.33 -0.78 7.97
CA MET A 124 4.65 -1.41 7.98
C MET A 124 5.45 -0.95 9.20
N THR A 125 6.14 -1.87 9.82
CA THR A 125 7.06 -1.61 10.93
C THR A 125 8.36 -2.35 10.68
N ARG A 126 9.43 -1.95 11.36
CA ARG A 126 10.73 -2.63 11.26
C ARG A 126 10.67 -4.12 11.61
N SER A 127 9.69 -4.55 12.40
CA SER A 127 9.52 -5.95 12.79
C SER A 127 8.76 -6.78 11.75
N ILE A 128 8.10 -6.13 10.79
CA ILE A 128 7.38 -6.79 9.70
C ILE A 128 8.24 -6.79 8.43
N PHE A 129 9.03 -5.73 8.21
CA PHE A 129 10.01 -5.64 7.13
C PHE A 129 11.22 -6.50 7.45
#